data_a9fa587750a4cd697f7e4796518dfb77
#
_entry.id   a9fa587750a4cd697f7e4796518dfb77
#
_cell.length_a   1.000
_cell.length_b   1.000
_cell.length_c   1.000
_cell.angle_alpha   90.00
_cell.angle_beta   90.00
_cell.angle_gamma   90.00
#
_symmetry.space_group_name_H-M   'P 1'
#
loop_
_entity.id
_entity.type
_entity.pdbx_description
1 polymer ?
#
loop_
_entity_poly.entity_id
_entity_poly.type
_entity_poly.pdbx_seq_one_letter_code
_entity_poly.pdbx_strand_id
1 'polypeptide(L)'
;DPHENLLEGSPFLMMLPAVAGLLGLLAPRGLTFRHGATAPHHDAFKVKRGDPAMVVSEPLPRTFTSVADDMLLSGLNGKAMFVEKADIPTKAQVRAAIPAHCLKRNTLKSMIYAAISLTQSAACLAVGTQIPLKVAALPFWLAYAAVSGTVWTGMWVVAHECGHGAFSDNRALQDVVGYVFHTALLVPYFSWQRSHAVHHSRTNHITEGETHVPVVVNAREGIENTGGELELDNAKRFGKVGWGLVQLVLHLLIGWPAYLLWGATGGPKYGTSNHFVPVKPFSTTLWPNKWPKKVWRSDLGILGMLGMLSLLATKIGAAAVFALYCGPLIFTNMWLVLYTWLQHTDVDVPHLTNEEFTYMRGAFLTIDRPYGPVFDWLHHRIGSTHVCHHIDCTIPHYHAREATQAIAENFPKVYLYDSTPWFQALWRVACNCIAVKLRPSDGRYTWVPVS
;
A
#
# COMPACT_ATOMS: atom_id res chain seq x y z
N ASP A 1 21.36 6.97 36.10
CA ASP A 1 20.69 5.71 35.94
C ASP A 1 20.57 5.44 34.43
N PRO A 2 21.18 4.38 33.86
CA PRO A 2 21.28 4.19 32.40
C PRO A 2 20.06 3.51 31.76
N HIS A 3 18.92 3.41 32.42
CA HIS A 3 17.76 2.60 31.97
C HIS A 3 16.55 3.38 31.43
N GLU A 4 16.60 4.70 31.32
CA GLU A 4 15.43 5.51 30.90
C GLU A 4 15.34 5.82 29.40
N ASN A 5 16.35 5.51 28.58
CA ASN A 5 16.36 5.92 27.16
C ASN A 5 16.13 4.81 26.11
N LEU A 6 15.59 3.66 26.50
CA LEU A 6 15.40 2.51 25.58
C LEU A 6 14.03 2.49 24.84
N LEU A 7 13.19 3.52 25.02
CA LEU A 7 11.83 3.54 24.41
C LEU A 7 11.70 4.44 23.16
N GLU A 8 12.73 5.11 22.71
CA GLU A 8 12.67 6.08 21.61
C GLU A 8 12.79 5.48 20.19
N GLY A 9 12.92 4.16 20.04
CA GLY A 9 13.35 3.54 18.78
C GLY A 9 12.28 3.08 17.78
N SER A 10 10.99 2.95 18.17
CA SER A 10 9.95 2.51 17.22
C SER A 10 8.70 3.41 17.27
N PRO A 11 8.34 4.07 16.16
CA PRO A 11 7.11 4.87 16.11
C PRO A 11 5.83 4.04 16.35
N PHE A 12 5.87 2.72 16.15
CA PHE A 12 4.77 1.80 16.44
C PHE A 12 4.58 1.55 17.95
N LEU A 13 5.65 1.52 18.74
CA LEU A 13 5.56 1.25 20.18
C LEU A 13 5.02 2.44 21.00
N MET A 14 5.20 3.67 20.54
CA MET A 14 4.60 4.84 21.20
C MET A 14 3.07 4.84 21.18
N MET A 15 2.44 4.02 20.33
CA MET A 15 0.99 3.95 20.19
C MET A 15 0.32 2.82 20.99
N LEU A 16 1.07 1.86 21.50
CA LEU A 16 0.54 0.72 22.25
C LEU A 16 -0.37 1.09 23.44
N PRO A 17 -0.08 2.12 24.26
CA PRO A 17 -0.97 2.51 25.35
C PRO A 17 -2.33 3.05 24.90
N ALA A 18 -2.37 3.73 23.76
CA ALA A 18 -3.61 4.28 23.20
C ALA A 18 -4.50 3.19 22.59
N VAL A 19 -3.89 2.17 21.96
CA VAL A 19 -4.59 1.04 21.35
C VAL A 19 -5.10 0.05 22.41
N ALA A 20 -4.35 -0.20 23.47
CA ALA A 20 -4.78 -1.06 24.57
C ALA A 20 -6.03 -0.52 25.29
N GLY A 21 -6.18 0.81 25.41
CA GLY A 21 -7.38 1.45 25.91
C GLY A 21 -8.60 1.29 25.00
N LEU A 22 -8.40 1.24 23.68
CA LEU A 22 -9.48 1.06 22.70
C LEU A 22 -9.95 -0.40 22.59
N LEU A 23 -9.03 -1.37 22.68
CA LEU A 23 -9.34 -2.80 22.58
C LEU A 23 -10.09 -3.36 23.82
N GLY A 24 -9.93 -2.72 24.99
CA GLY A 24 -10.67 -3.07 26.20
C GLY A 24 -12.17 -2.77 26.11
N LEU A 25 -12.61 -1.97 25.16
CA LEU A 25 -14.02 -1.54 24.98
C LEU A 25 -14.79 -2.35 23.92
N LEU A 26 -14.15 -3.27 23.18
CA LEU A 26 -14.74 -3.93 21.99
C LEU A 26 -14.81 -5.47 22.05
N ALA A 27 -14.85 -6.09 23.23
CA ALA A 27 -15.01 -7.55 23.33
C ALA A 27 -16.49 -7.98 23.31
N PRO A 28 -17.03 -8.52 22.22
CA PRO A 28 -18.33 -9.20 22.23
C PRO A 28 -18.15 -10.71 22.42
N ARG A 29 -18.99 -11.26 23.30
CA ARG A 29 -19.15 -12.69 23.53
C ARG A 29 -19.90 -13.34 22.36
N GLY A 30 -19.33 -14.39 21.81
CA GLY A 30 -19.91 -15.56 21.16
C GLY A 30 -20.95 -15.38 20.06
N LEU A 31 -20.58 -15.66 18.80
CA LEU A 31 -21.51 -16.11 17.75
C LEU A 31 -20.83 -17.15 16.85
N THR A 32 -21.38 -18.35 16.86
CA THR A 32 -21.02 -19.47 15.98
C THR A 32 -21.79 -19.35 14.67
N PHE A 33 -21.10 -19.40 13.52
CA PHE A 33 -21.72 -19.53 12.19
C PHE A 33 -21.52 -20.91 11.59
N ARG A 34 -22.61 -21.51 11.12
CA ARG A 34 -22.65 -22.75 10.33
C ARG A 34 -22.42 -22.47 8.86
N HIS A 35 -21.63 -23.32 8.23
CA HIS A 35 -21.36 -23.33 6.79
C HIS A 35 -22.55 -23.80 5.96
N GLY A 36 -22.73 -23.18 4.80
CA GLY A 36 -23.50 -23.71 3.69
C GLY A 36 -23.68 -22.67 2.59
N ALA A 37 -22.90 -22.77 1.51
CA ALA A 37 -23.32 -22.36 0.17
C ALA A 37 -22.26 -22.70 -0.90
N THR A 38 -22.74 -23.31 -1.96
CA THR A 38 -22.07 -23.73 -3.19
C THR A 38 -21.59 -22.55 -4.02
N ALA A 39 -20.36 -22.66 -4.55
CA ALA A 39 -19.75 -21.66 -5.44
C ALA A 39 -20.25 -21.79 -6.88
N PRO A 40 -20.47 -20.70 -7.61
CA PRO A 40 -20.60 -20.73 -9.06
C PRO A 40 -19.23 -20.69 -9.75
N HIS A 41 -19.15 -21.40 -10.86
CA HIS A 41 -18.00 -21.52 -11.74
C HIS A 41 -17.47 -20.16 -12.22
N HIS A 42 -16.19 -19.94 -12.04
CA HIS A 42 -15.46 -18.83 -12.61
C HIS A 42 -14.97 -19.16 -14.02
N ASP A 43 -15.28 -18.30 -14.97
CA ASP A 43 -14.61 -18.24 -16.25
C ASP A 43 -13.13 -17.92 -16.05
N ALA A 44 -12.34 -18.96 -16.10
CA ALA A 44 -10.90 -18.85 -16.15
C ALA A 44 -10.49 -18.10 -17.43
N PHE A 45 -9.52 -17.22 -17.29
CA PHE A 45 -8.76 -16.63 -18.38
C PHE A 45 -8.56 -17.64 -19.51
N LYS A 46 -9.29 -17.53 -20.62
CA LYS A 46 -8.95 -18.21 -21.86
C LYS A 46 -7.75 -17.53 -22.47
N VAL A 47 -6.56 -17.94 -22.05
CA VAL A 47 -5.35 -17.79 -22.85
C VAL A 47 -5.59 -18.60 -24.12
N LYS A 48 -5.60 -17.96 -25.28
CA LYS A 48 -5.51 -18.66 -26.55
C LYS A 48 -4.26 -19.53 -26.51
N ARG A 49 -4.44 -20.84 -26.48
CA ARG A 49 -3.36 -21.81 -26.65
C ARG A 49 -2.81 -21.67 -28.07
N GLY A 50 -1.70 -20.95 -28.16
CA GLY A 50 -0.66 -21.25 -29.10
C GLY A 50 0.46 -21.82 -28.25
N ASP A 51 0.69 -23.13 -28.33
CA ASP A 51 1.78 -23.78 -27.63
C ASP A 51 3.13 -23.15 -28.00
N PRO A 52 3.83 -22.52 -27.04
CA PRO A 52 5.23 -22.80 -26.88
C PRO A 52 5.36 -23.69 -25.65
N ALA A 53 6.12 -24.75 -25.78
CA ALA A 53 6.49 -25.65 -24.72
C ALA A 53 6.71 -24.84 -23.43
N MET A 54 5.92 -25.13 -22.38
CA MET A 54 6.26 -24.73 -21.03
C MET A 54 7.67 -25.26 -20.81
N VAL A 55 8.65 -24.37 -20.80
CA VAL A 55 9.92 -24.67 -20.21
C VAL A 55 9.60 -24.88 -18.72
N VAL A 56 9.39 -26.14 -18.38
CA VAL A 56 9.42 -26.58 -17.00
C VAL A 56 10.82 -26.17 -16.53
N SER A 57 10.90 -25.06 -15.82
CA SER A 57 12.12 -24.68 -15.14
C SER A 57 12.52 -25.88 -14.30
N GLU A 58 13.70 -26.44 -14.55
CA GLU A 58 14.26 -27.48 -13.69
C GLU A 58 14.13 -27.03 -12.23
N PRO A 59 13.74 -27.91 -11.30
CA PRO A 59 13.66 -27.57 -9.90
C PRO A 59 15.05 -27.08 -9.48
N LEU A 60 15.12 -25.85 -8.98
CA LEU A 60 16.31 -25.22 -8.46
C LEU A 60 17.00 -26.18 -7.46
N PRO A 61 18.34 -26.28 -7.49
CA PRO A 61 19.06 -27.20 -6.63
C PRO A 61 18.73 -26.92 -5.16
N ARG A 62 18.22 -27.93 -4.46
CA ARG A 62 17.82 -27.92 -3.05
C ARG A 62 19.03 -27.85 -2.12
N THR A 63 19.69 -26.71 -2.01
CA THR A 63 20.80 -26.49 -1.07
C THR A 63 20.59 -25.32 -0.12
N PHE A 64 19.34 -24.94 0.19
CA PHE A 64 19.02 -23.94 1.21
C PHE A 64 18.15 -24.56 2.31
N THR A 65 18.79 -25.27 3.26
CA THR A 65 18.12 -26.09 4.28
C THR A 65 17.70 -25.35 5.56
N SER A 66 17.66 -24.01 5.61
CA SER A 66 17.24 -23.30 6.83
C SER A 66 16.46 -21.99 6.61
N VAL A 67 16.24 -21.56 5.36
CA VAL A 67 15.35 -20.42 5.03
C VAL A 67 14.13 -20.93 4.24
N ALA A 68 14.06 -22.25 4.01
CA ALA A 68 13.32 -22.87 2.94
C ALA A 68 11.81 -23.03 3.19
N ASP A 69 11.38 -23.32 4.40
CA ASP A 69 9.99 -23.73 4.62
C ASP A 69 9.00 -22.55 4.55
N ASP A 70 9.40 -21.35 4.98
CA ASP A 70 8.56 -20.16 4.91
C ASP A 70 8.56 -19.50 3.50
N MET A 71 9.64 -19.66 2.73
CA MET A 71 9.73 -19.16 1.34
C MET A 71 8.83 -19.93 0.35
N LEU A 72 8.52 -21.20 0.66
CA LEU A 72 7.58 -22.01 -0.14
C LEU A 72 6.11 -21.58 0.04
N LEU A 73 5.83 -20.66 0.97
CA LEU A 73 4.47 -20.20 1.26
C LEU A 73 3.97 -19.13 0.30
N SER A 74 4.86 -18.42 -0.43
CA SER A 74 4.44 -17.42 -1.40
C SER A 74 4.20 -18.01 -2.78
N GLY A 75 3.24 -17.44 -3.52
CA GLY A 75 3.02 -17.77 -4.93
C GLY A 75 4.18 -17.34 -5.85
N LEU A 76 5.18 -16.65 -5.31
CA LEU A 76 6.41 -16.28 -6.01
C LEU A 76 7.44 -17.42 -6.06
N ASN A 77 7.32 -18.42 -5.16
CA ASN A 77 8.22 -19.58 -5.07
C ASN A 77 9.71 -19.20 -5.03
N GLY A 78 10.05 -18.17 -4.25
CA GLY A 78 11.40 -17.66 -4.12
C GLY A 78 11.89 -16.80 -5.29
N LYS A 79 11.08 -16.59 -6.33
CA LYS A 79 11.49 -15.88 -7.56
C LYS A 79 12.08 -14.49 -7.30
N ALA A 80 11.51 -13.73 -6.37
CA ALA A 80 11.97 -12.38 -6.06
C ALA A 80 13.42 -12.35 -5.55
N MET A 81 13.85 -13.42 -4.86
CA MET A 81 15.23 -13.58 -4.38
C MET A 81 16.25 -13.72 -5.52
N PHE A 82 15.81 -14.15 -6.69
CA PHE A 82 16.65 -14.39 -7.87
C PHE A 82 16.53 -13.29 -8.94
N VAL A 83 15.89 -12.16 -8.62
CA VAL A 83 15.87 -10.97 -9.48
C VAL A 83 17.25 -10.31 -9.42
N GLU A 84 18.12 -10.72 -10.35
CA GLU A 84 19.50 -10.23 -10.41
C GLU A 84 19.60 -8.89 -11.14
N LYS A 85 20.57 -8.05 -10.74
CA LYS A 85 20.78 -6.73 -11.33
C LYS A 85 21.09 -6.80 -12.84
N ALA A 86 21.77 -7.87 -13.27
CA ALA A 86 22.12 -8.10 -14.68
C ALA A 86 20.90 -8.48 -15.56
N ASP A 87 19.84 -9.02 -14.96
CA ASP A 87 18.64 -9.45 -15.69
C ASP A 87 17.62 -8.33 -15.87
N ILE A 88 17.79 -7.21 -15.15
CA ILE A 88 16.83 -6.11 -15.16
C ILE A 88 16.93 -5.34 -16.47
N PRO A 89 15.83 -5.25 -17.25
CA PRO A 89 15.80 -4.43 -18.45
C PRO A 89 15.84 -2.94 -18.09
N THR A 90 16.36 -2.15 -19.00
CA THR A 90 16.27 -0.69 -18.92
C THR A 90 14.82 -0.22 -19.11
N LYS A 91 14.47 0.95 -18.57
CA LYS A 91 13.14 1.55 -18.80
C LYS A 91 12.83 1.72 -20.29
N ALA A 92 13.84 2.02 -21.13
CA ALA A 92 13.67 2.16 -22.57
C ALA A 92 13.27 0.82 -23.24
N GLN A 93 13.89 -0.29 -22.84
CA GLN A 93 13.53 -1.62 -23.32
C GLN A 93 12.10 -2.01 -22.94
N VAL A 94 11.71 -1.74 -21.69
CA VAL A 94 10.33 -2.02 -21.24
C VAL A 94 9.33 -1.16 -22.02
N ARG A 95 9.58 0.14 -22.17
CA ARG A 95 8.70 1.03 -22.97
C ARG A 95 8.59 0.61 -24.44
N ALA A 96 9.65 0.07 -25.03
CA ALA A 96 9.64 -0.43 -26.40
C ALA A 96 8.78 -1.71 -26.56
N ALA A 97 8.65 -2.52 -25.51
CA ALA A 97 7.80 -3.70 -25.50
C ALA A 97 6.31 -3.38 -25.26
N ILE A 98 6.00 -2.25 -24.64
CA ILE A 98 4.62 -1.83 -24.36
C ILE A 98 4.00 -1.21 -25.62
N PRO A 99 2.73 -1.55 -25.98
CA PRO A 99 2.05 -0.94 -27.11
C PRO A 99 2.03 0.59 -27.01
N ALA A 100 2.38 1.28 -28.08
CA ALA A 100 2.61 2.72 -28.09
C ALA A 100 1.40 3.55 -27.65
N HIS A 101 0.18 3.05 -27.87
CA HIS A 101 -1.05 3.73 -27.42
C HIS A 101 -1.22 3.72 -25.89
N CYS A 102 -0.65 2.70 -25.18
CA CYS A 102 -0.68 2.63 -23.74
C CYS A 102 0.13 3.77 -23.07
N LEU A 103 1.10 4.32 -23.78
CA LEU A 103 1.93 5.43 -23.33
C LEU A 103 1.26 6.82 -23.54
N LYS A 104 0.06 6.84 -24.12
CA LYS A 104 -0.69 8.09 -24.41
C LYS A 104 -1.83 8.30 -23.43
N ARG A 105 -1.93 9.51 -22.90
CA ARG A 105 -3.03 9.94 -22.05
C ARG A 105 -4.23 10.39 -22.89
N ASN A 106 -5.42 10.14 -22.39
CA ASN A 106 -6.65 10.69 -22.95
C ASN A 106 -7.43 11.40 -21.83
N THR A 107 -7.35 12.73 -21.82
CA THR A 107 -7.98 13.56 -20.79
C THR A 107 -9.48 13.31 -20.66
N LEU A 108 -10.22 13.19 -21.79
CA LEU A 108 -11.65 12.93 -21.75
C LEU A 108 -11.96 11.59 -21.09
N LYS A 109 -11.21 10.53 -21.45
CA LYS A 109 -11.37 9.19 -20.85
C LYS A 109 -11.07 9.22 -19.35
N SER A 110 -10.02 9.93 -18.95
CA SER A 110 -9.69 10.11 -17.52
C SER A 110 -10.80 10.86 -16.76
N MET A 111 -11.36 11.93 -17.35
CA MET A 111 -12.49 12.68 -16.77
C MET A 111 -13.75 11.81 -16.64
N ILE A 112 -14.02 10.93 -17.59
CA ILE A 112 -15.14 9.97 -17.49
C ILE A 112 -14.95 9.03 -16.29
N TYR A 113 -13.76 8.47 -16.09
CA TYR A 113 -13.48 7.64 -14.91
C TYR A 113 -13.58 8.41 -13.60
N ALA A 114 -13.11 9.67 -13.58
CA ALA A 114 -13.29 10.55 -12.43
C ALA A 114 -14.79 10.80 -12.12
N ALA A 115 -15.59 11.07 -13.15
CA ALA A 115 -17.03 11.26 -13.01
C ALA A 115 -17.74 9.99 -12.52
N ILE A 116 -17.35 8.81 -13.02
CA ILE A 116 -17.89 7.52 -12.56
C ILE A 116 -17.58 7.33 -11.07
N SER A 117 -16.32 7.47 -10.65
CA SER A 117 -15.92 7.30 -9.23
C SER A 117 -16.65 8.30 -8.31
N LEU A 118 -16.79 9.55 -8.74
CA LEU A 118 -17.53 10.58 -7.99
C LEU A 118 -19.02 10.22 -7.87
N THR A 119 -19.65 9.83 -8.98
CA THR A 119 -21.08 9.46 -8.99
C THR A 119 -21.36 8.26 -8.11
N GLN A 120 -20.52 7.22 -8.15
CA GLN A 120 -20.63 6.06 -7.29
C GLN A 120 -20.49 6.43 -5.81
N SER A 121 -19.50 7.30 -5.49
CA SER A 121 -19.28 7.77 -4.12
C SER A 121 -20.47 8.59 -3.61
N ALA A 122 -21.04 9.45 -4.46
CA ALA A 122 -22.24 10.23 -4.14
C ALA A 122 -23.48 9.32 -3.95
N ALA A 123 -23.62 8.27 -4.78
CA ALA A 123 -24.70 7.29 -4.64
C ALA A 123 -24.61 6.54 -3.31
N CYS A 124 -23.40 6.12 -2.91
CA CYS A 124 -23.20 5.52 -1.59
C CYS A 124 -23.60 6.50 -0.48
N LEU A 125 -23.19 7.75 -0.55
CA LEU A 125 -23.57 8.77 0.42
C LEU A 125 -25.10 8.96 0.51
N ALA A 126 -25.77 9.00 -0.64
CA ALA A 126 -27.23 9.08 -0.70
C ALA A 126 -27.90 7.87 -0.01
N VAL A 127 -27.39 6.66 -0.20
CA VAL A 127 -27.88 5.45 0.51
C VAL A 127 -27.63 5.59 2.01
N GLY A 128 -26.47 6.05 2.43
CA GLY A 128 -26.12 6.26 3.84
C GLY A 128 -27.11 7.18 4.56
N THR A 129 -27.59 8.23 3.89
CA THR A 129 -28.59 9.17 4.48
C THR A 129 -29.93 8.52 4.79
N GLN A 130 -30.23 7.32 4.25
CA GLN A 130 -31.46 6.58 4.51
C GLN A 130 -31.35 5.64 5.74
N ILE A 131 -30.14 5.41 6.25
CA ILE A 131 -29.92 4.50 7.39
C ILE A 131 -30.26 5.26 8.69
N PRO A 132 -31.18 4.75 9.51
CA PRO A 132 -31.54 5.42 10.76
C PRO A 132 -30.36 5.41 11.74
N LEU A 133 -30.08 6.57 12.37
CA LEU A 133 -29.02 6.73 13.35
C LEU A 133 -29.45 6.19 14.74
N LYS A 134 -29.42 4.86 14.89
CA LYS A 134 -29.77 4.16 16.14
C LYS A 134 -28.91 2.90 16.29
N VAL A 135 -28.69 2.44 17.52
CA VAL A 135 -27.84 1.29 17.84
C VAL A 135 -28.27 0.02 17.10
N ALA A 136 -29.59 -0.22 16.97
CA ALA A 136 -30.09 -1.38 16.21
C ALA A 136 -29.72 -1.37 14.73
N ALA A 137 -29.34 -0.22 14.15
CA ALA A 137 -28.89 -0.10 12.77
C ALA A 137 -27.37 -0.22 12.63
N LEU A 138 -26.61 -0.49 13.69
CA LEU A 138 -25.14 -0.62 13.64
C LEU A 138 -24.64 -1.58 12.58
N PRO A 139 -25.23 -2.78 12.35
CA PRO A 139 -24.80 -3.67 11.28
C PRO A 139 -24.90 -3.04 9.88
N PHE A 140 -25.94 -2.25 9.63
CA PHE A 140 -26.12 -1.53 8.36
C PHE A 140 -25.08 -0.40 8.20
N TRP A 141 -24.75 0.30 9.29
CA TRP A 141 -23.69 1.30 9.28
C TRP A 141 -22.32 0.71 9.03
N LEU A 142 -22.02 -0.47 9.60
CA LEU A 142 -20.76 -1.18 9.31
C LEU A 142 -20.69 -1.64 7.86
N ALA A 143 -21.78 -2.21 7.34
CA ALA A 143 -21.87 -2.59 5.92
C ALA A 143 -21.75 -1.37 5.00
N TYR A 144 -22.44 -0.27 5.32
CA TYR A 144 -22.32 1.00 4.62
C TYR A 144 -20.88 1.52 4.61
N ALA A 145 -20.21 1.55 5.75
CA ALA A 145 -18.83 2.01 5.87
C ALA A 145 -17.89 1.17 5.00
N ALA A 146 -18.01 -0.16 5.06
CA ALA A 146 -17.20 -1.08 4.28
C ALA A 146 -17.43 -0.92 2.77
N VAL A 147 -18.68 -0.91 2.31
CA VAL A 147 -19.02 -0.77 0.90
C VAL A 147 -18.62 0.61 0.38
N SER A 148 -19.00 1.68 1.11
CA SER A 148 -18.70 3.05 0.69
C SER A 148 -17.20 3.33 0.68
N GLY A 149 -16.44 2.86 1.67
CA GLY A 149 -14.99 3.02 1.70
C GLY A 149 -14.31 2.27 0.57
N THR A 150 -14.80 1.08 0.23
CA THR A 150 -14.37 0.35 -0.96
C THR A 150 -14.61 1.15 -2.24
N VAL A 151 -15.80 1.75 -2.40
CA VAL A 151 -16.11 2.58 -3.57
C VAL A 151 -15.27 3.86 -3.60
N TRP A 152 -15.08 4.53 -2.46
CA TRP A 152 -14.30 5.78 -2.36
C TRP A 152 -12.82 5.59 -2.67
N THR A 153 -12.30 4.37 -2.51
CA THR A 153 -10.93 4.03 -2.95
C THR A 153 -10.74 4.31 -4.44
N GLY A 154 -11.77 4.18 -5.28
CA GLY A 154 -11.70 4.57 -6.69
C GLY A 154 -11.43 6.07 -6.90
N MET A 155 -12.03 6.97 -6.09
CA MET A 155 -11.68 8.40 -6.10
C MET A 155 -10.23 8.64 -5.67
N TRP A 156 -9.76 7.89 -4.65
CA TRP A 156 -8.39 7.97 -4.20
C TRP A 156 -7.43 7.61 -5.33
N VAL A 157 -7.70 6.51 -6.07
CA VAL A 157 -6.85 6.07 -7.20
C VAL A 157 -6.86 7.08 -8.35
N VAL A 158 -7.99 7.71 -8.68
CA VAL A 158 -8.01 8.78 -9.69
C VAL A 158 -7.12 9.96 -9.29
N ALA A 159 -7.15 10.38 -8.03
CA ALA A 159 -6.27 11.45 -7.53
C ALA A 159 -4.80 11.02 -7.53
N HIS A 160 -4.51 9.75 -7.25
CA HIS A 160 -3.20 9.14 -7.35
C HIS A 160 -2.64 9.21 -8.79
N GLU A 161 -3.46 8.89 -9.80
CA GLU A 161 -3.11 9.06 -11.22
C GLU A 161 -2.78 10.52 -11.57
N CYS A 162 -3.53 11.46 -11.01
CA CYS A 162 -3.23 12.90 -11.12
C CYS A 162 -1.85 13.23 -10.53
N GLY A 163 -1.52 12.65 -9.37
CA GLY A 163 -0.24 12.82 -8.69
C GLY A 163 0.96 12.40 -9.53
N HIS A 164 0.80 11.37 -10.36
CA HIS A 164 1.81 10.84 -11.27
C HIS A 164 1.85 11.51 -12.64
N GLY A 165 0.88 12.32 -12.96
CA GLY A 165 0.77 12.89 -14.30
C GLY A 165 0.24 11.91 -15.35
N ALA A 166 -0.43 10.83 -14.94
CA ALA A 166 -1.07 9.86 -15.83
C ALA A 166 -2.46 10.30 -16.31
N PHE A 167 -3.09 11.23 -15.62
CA PHE A 167 -4.47 11.65 -15.86
C PHE A 167 -4.62 12.52 -17.13
N SER A 168 -3.72 13.49 -17.34
CA SER A 168 -3.83 14.47 -18.43
C SER A 168 -2.47 15.06 -18.80
N ASP A 169 -2.32 15.52 -20.03
CA ASP A 169 -1.17 16.35 -20.41
C ASP A 169 -1.28 17.78 -19.86
N ASN A 170 -2.48 18.21 -19.49
CA ASN A 170 -2.70 19.49 -18.81
C ASN A 170 -2.44 19.35 -17.30
N ARG A 171 -1.25 19.81 -16.86
CA ARG A 171 -0.83 19.72 -15.45
C ARG A 171 -1.75 20.47 -14.49
N ALA A 172 -2.27 21.63 -14.88
CA ALA A 172 -3.16 22.40 -14.00
C ALA A 172 -4.48 21.65 -13.77
N LEU A 173 -5.05 21.03 -14.82
CA LEU A 173 -6.27 20.25 -14.70
C LEU A 173 -6.07 19.05 -13.75
N GLN A 174 -5.00 18.27 -13.94
CA GLN A 174 -4.77 17.10 -13.09
C GLN A 174 -4.45 17.51 -11.64
N ASP A 175 -3.71 18.61 -11.42
CA ASP A 175 -3.46 19.10 -10.04
C ASP A 175 -4.78 19.54 -9.38
N VAL A 176 -5.73 20.16 -10.11
CA VAL A 176 -7.04 20.54 -9.57
C VAL A 176 -7.87 19.29 -9.23
N VAL A 177 -7.99 18.32 -10.15
CA VAL A 177 -8.77 17.09 -9.92
C VAL A 177 -8.18 16.30 -8.76
N GLY A 178 -6.85 16.08 -8.77
CA GLY A 178 -6.15 15.36 -7.70
C GLY A 178 -6.30 16.06 -6.35
N TYR A 179 -6.15 17.38 -6.31
CA TYR A 179 -6.32 18.17 -5.09
C TYR A 179 -7.73 18.05 -4.52
N VAL A 180 -8.78 18.21 -5.36
CA VAL A 180 -10.17 18.11 -4.92
C VAL A 180 -10.49 16.72 -4.37
N PHE A 181 -10.13 15.67 -5.11
CA PHE A 181 -10.46 14.29 -4.70
C PHE A 181 -9.68 13.85 -3.46
N HIS A 182 -8.39 14.15 -3.39
CA HIS A 182 -7.61 13.83 -2.19
C HIS A 182 -8.04 14.64 -0.97
N THR A 183 -8.33 15.95 -1.13
CA THR A 183 -8.88 16.79 -0.06
C THR A 183 -10.21 16.24 0.46
N ALA A 184 -11.09 15.76 -0.44
CA ALA A 184 -12.36 15.14 -0.04
C ALA A 184 -12.16 13.86 0.78
N LEU A 185 -11.00 13.22 0.71
CA LEU A 185 -10.60 12.04 1.47
C LEU A 185 -9.57 12.34 2.57
N LEU A 186 -9.41 13.60 2.96
CA LEU A 186 -8.44 14.09 3.95
C LEU A 186 -6.98 13.67 3.64
N VAL A 187 -6.63 13.59 2.38
CA VAL A 187 -5.27 13.34 1.91
C VAL A 187 -4.62 14.66 1.50
N PRO A 188 -3.47 15.06 2.06
CA PRO A 188 -2.78 16.29 1.70
C PRO A 188 -2.08 16.14 0.33
N TYR A 189 -2.76 16.46 -0.76
CA TYR A 189 -2.42 16.11 -2.14
C TYR A 189 -0.97 16.39 -2.55
N PHE A 190 -0.49 17.65 -2.41
CA PHE A 190 0.87 17.98 -2.85
C PHE A 190 1.95 17.39 -1.95
N SER A 191 1.67 17.25 -0.66
CA SER A 191 2.55 16.60 0.29
C SER A 191 2.69 15.13 -0.09
N TRP A 192 1.56 14.43 -0.22
CA TRP A 192 1.53 13.05 -0.66
C TRP A 192 2.16 12.85 -2.05
N GLN A 193 1.88 13.74 -3.03
CA GLN A 193 2.48 13.69 -4.37
C GLN A 193 4.01 13.65 -4.31
N ARG A 194 4.61 14.42 -3.38
CA ARG A 194 6.07 14.45 -3.23
C ARG A 194 6.61 13.19 -2.58
N SER A 195 6.05 12.79 -1.44
CA SER A 195 6.51 11.60 -0.72
C SER A 195 6.35 10.35 -1.60
N HIS A 196 5.23 10.24 -2.29
CA HIS A 196 4.95 9.14 -3.20
C HIS A 196 5.88 9.10 -4.44
N ALA A 197 6.28 10.25 -4.97
CA ALA A 197 7.31 10.31 -6.01
C ALA A 197 8.67 9.82 -5.51
N VAL A 198 9.00 10.08 -4.24
CA VAL A 198 10.21 9.53 -3.59
C VAL A 198 10.07 8.03 -3.40
N HIS A 199 8.91 7.55 -2.94
CA HIS A 199 8.60 6.13 -2.83
C HIS A 199 8.87 5.40 -4.15
N HIS A 200 8.34 5.86 -5.28
CA HIS A 200 8.61 5.28 -6.60
C HIS A 200 10.10 5.28 -6.96
N SER A 201 10.81 6.34 -6.62
CA SER A 201 12.23 6.47 -6.96
C SER A 201 13.16 5.62 -6.11
N ARG A 202 12.70 5.12 -4.94
CA ARG A 202 13.50 4.40 -3.94
C ARG A 202 12.80 3.16 -3.38
N THR A 203 11.92 2.58 -4.15
CA THR A 203 11.18 1.35 -3.80
C THR A 203 12.14 0.22 -3.45
N ASN A 204 11.91 -0.46 -2.33
CA ASN A 204 12.73 -1.56 -1.78
C ASN A 204 14.18 -1.19 -1.42
N HIS A 205 14.48 0.10 -1.26
CA HIS A 205 15.78 0.55 -0.76
C HIS A 205 15.77 0.60 0.77
N ILE A 206 16.69 -0.11 1.43
CA ILE A 206 16.68 -0.29 2.90
C ILE A 206 16.89 1.00 3.69
N THR A 207 17.61 1.98 3.15
CA THR A 207 17.93 3.25 3.83
C THR A 207 17.11 4.43 3.29
N GLU A 208 16.93 4.47 1.96
CA GLU A 208 16.34 5.60 1.25
C GLU A 208 14.90 5.34 0.79
N GLY A 209 14.30 4.18 1.11
CA GLY A 209 12.89 3.92 0.89
C GLY A 209 12.05 4.94 1.66
N GLU A 210 11.01 5.48 1.03
CA GLU A 210 10.18 6.50 1.67
C GLU A 210 9.10 5.86 2.56
N THR A 211 8.69 4.64 2.23
CA THR A 211 7.76 3.82 3.02
C THR A 211 8.02 2.33 2.76
N HIS A 212 7.43 1.45 3.57
CA HIS A 212 7.62 0.00 3.56
C HIS A 212 9.08 -0.44 3.77
N VAL A 213 9.87 0.36 4.50
CA VAL A 213 11.21 0.02 4.91
C VAL A 213 11.14 -0.71 6.25
N PRO A 214 11.54 -2.00 6.29
CA PRO A 214 11.43 -2.80 7.51
C PRO A 214 12.47 -2.38 8.57
N VAL A 215 12.22 -2.80 9.80
CA VAL A 215 13.21 -2.78 10.87
C VAL A 215 14.24 -3.90 10.68
N VAL A 216 15.47 -3.65 11.09
CA VAL A 216 16.62 -4.52 10.84
C VAL A 216 17.11 -5.14 12.15
N VAL A 217 17.41 -6.43 12.11
CA VAL A 217 18.07 -7.16 13.22
C VAL A 217 19.58 -6.87 13.19
N ASN A 218 20.15 -6.49 14.34
CA ASN A 218 21.52 -5.97 14.45
C ASN A 218 21.73 -4.73 13.56
N ALA A 219 20.76 -3.82 13.60
CA ALA A 219 20.76 -2.60 12.80
C ALA A 219 21.96 -1.72 13.11
N ARG A 220 22.55 -1.13 12.08
CA ARG A 220 23.55 -0.07 12.20
C ARG A 220 22.82 1.26 12.40
N GLU A 221 22.92 1.80 13.60
CA GLU A 221 22.26 3.06 13.96
C GLU A 221 22.59 4.20 12.98
N GLY A 222 21.58 4.98 12.61
CA GLY A 222 21.70 6.06 11.63
C GLY A 222 21.78 5.60 10.15
N ILE A 223 21.88 4.28 9.88
CA ILE A 223 21.95 3.71 8.54
C ILE A 223 20.70 2.87 8.25
N GLU A 224 20.19 2.17 9.24
CA GLU A 224 19.05 1.24 9.12
C GLU A 224 18.01 1.54 10.21
N ASN A 225 16.75 1.13 9.96
CA ASN A 225 15.72 1.22 10.97
C ASN A 225 16.00 0.23 12.11
N THR A 226 16.15 0.74 13.32
CA THR A 226 16.35 -0.07 14.55
C THR A 226 15.05 -0.71 15.03
N GLY A 227 15.16 -1.65 15.96
CA GLY A 227 14.00 -2.28 16.62
C GLY A 227 13.65 -3.68 16.09
N GLY A 228 14.46 -4.25 15.18
CA GLY A 228 14.21 -5.59 14.64
C GLY A 228 14.17 -6.70 15.70
N GLU A 229 15.05 -6.63 16.71
CA GLU A 229 15.06 -7.57 17.84
C GLU A 229 13.78 -7.48 18.66
N LEU A 230 13.35 -6.25 18.97
CA LEU A 230 12.14 -5.99 19.76
C LEU A 230 10.89 -6.53 19.05
N GLU A 231 10.77 -6.28 17.74
CA GLU A 231 9.66 -6.79 16.95
C GLU A 231 9.65 -8.34 16.90
N LEU A 232 10.82 -8.99 16.75
CA LEU A 232 10.92 -10.44 16.81
C LEU A 232 10.62 -11.00 18.22
N ASP A 233 11.06 -10.32 19.27
CA ASP A 233 10.76 -10.73 20.64
C ASP A 233 9.27 -10.58 20.96
N ASN A 234 8.62 -9.53 20.47
CA ASN A 234 7.17 -9.41 20.53
C ASN A 234 6.47 -10.55 19.78
N ALA A 235 6.92 -10.86 18.56
CA ALA A 235 6.37 -11.96 17.78
C ALA A 235 6.52 -13.32 18.50
N LYS A 236 7.65 -13.57 19.16
CA LYS A 236 7.85 -14.75 20.01
C LYS A 236 6.93 -14.75 21.23
N ARG A 237 6.82 -13.61 21.93
CA ARG A 237 6.03 -13.45 23.16
C ARG A 237 4.52 -13.64 22.90
N PHE A 238 3.97 -13.06 21.85
CA PHE A 238 2.56 -13.17 21.50
C PHE A 238 2.24 -14.38 20.64
N GLY A 239 3.26 -15.07 20.16
CA GLY A 239 3.17 -16.11 19.13
C GLY A 239 2.92 -15.50 17.73
N LYS A 240 3.36 -16.20 16.70
CA LYS A 240 3.27 -15.79 15.28
C LYS A 240 1.85 -15.32 14.88
N VAL A 241 0.81 -16.07 15.27
CA VAL A 241 -0.58 -15.76 14.99
C VAL A 241 -1.05 -14.52 15.77
N GLY A 242 -0.74 -14.45 17.07
CA GLY A 242 -1.14 -13.32 17.91
C GLY A 242 -0.48 -12.02 17.45
N TRP A 243 0.82 -12.06 17.13
CA TRP A 243 1.53 -10.91 16.61
C TRP A 243 1.04 -10.51 15.21
N GLY A 244 0.74 -11.49 14.33
CA GLY A 244 0.13 -11.24 13.03
C GLY A 244 -1.20 -10.50 13.13
N LEU A 245 -2.05 -10.82 14.09
CA LEU A 245 -3.29 -10.06 14.36
C LEU A 245 -3.00 -8.62 14.81
N VAL A 246 -2.00 -8.42 15.68
CA VAL A 246 -1.57 -7.07 16.10
C VAL A 246 -1.08 -6.28 14.88
N GLN A 247 -0.24 -6.87 14.04
CA GLN A 247 0.25 -6.24 12.82
C GLN A 247 -0.88 -5.84 11.87
N LEU A 248 -1.89 -6.72 11.68
CA LEU A 248 -3.06 -6.39 10.86
C LEU A 248 -3.81 -5.16 11.40
N VAL A 249 -4.10 -5.13 12.71
CA VAL A 249 -4.81 -4.01 13.34
C VAL A 249 -4.00 -2.72 13.21
N LEU A 250 -2.71 -2.76 13.54
CA LEU A 250 -1.84 -1.58 13.48
C LEU A 250 -1.71 -1.05 12.05
N HIS A 251 -1.45 -1.91 11.06
CA HIS A 251 -1.29 -1.47 9.68
C HIS A 251 -2.61 -0.95 9.11
N LEU A 252 -3.70 -1.71 9.22
CA LEU A 252 -4.94 -1.39 8.54
C LEU A 252 -5.71 -0.21 9.18
N LEU A 253 -5.63 -0.04 10.51
CA LEU A 253 -6.36 1.04 11.18
C LEU A 253 -5.50 2.27 11.46
N ILE A 254 -4.21 2.07 11.80
CA ILE A 254 -3.31 3.12 12.26
C ILE A 254 -2.26 3.48 11.21
N GLY A 255 -1.93 2.57 10.29
CA GLY A 255 -0.83 2.73 9.33
C GLY A 255 -0.91 4.03 8.54
N TRP A 256 -2.06 4.36 7.96
CA TRP A 256 -2.21 5.58 7.18
C TRP A 256 -2.09 6.87 8.01
N PRO A 257 -2.80 7.06 9.12
CA PRO A 257 -2.55 8.19 10.01
C PRO A 257 -1.11 8.29 10.51
N ALA A 258 -0.50 7.16 10.87
CA ALA A 258 0.89 7.13 11.33
C ALA A 258 1.87 7.54 10.24
N TYR A 259 1.65 7.12 9.00
CA TYR A 259 2.42 7.57 7.85
C TYR A 259 2.30 9.08 7.63
N LEU A 260 1.11 9.65 7.65
CA LEU A 260 0.92 11.08 7.45
C LEU A 260 1.50 11.94 8.57
N LEU A 261 1.42 11.49 9.81
CA LEU A 261 1.79 12.28 10.99
C LEU A 261 3.25 12.09 11.42
N TRP A 262 3.83 10.92 11.18
CA TRP A 262 5.18 10.59 11.68
C TRP A 262 6.10 9.97 10.64
N GLY A 263 5.63 9.74 9.40
CA GLY A 263 6.42 9.07 8.36
C GLY A 263 6.69 7.60 8.72
N ALA A 264 5.71 6.94 9.36
CA ALA A 264 5.84 5.54 9.77
C ALA A 264 6.25 4.66 8.58
N THR A 265 7.11 3.67 8.84
CA THR A 265 7.71 2.76 7.86
C THR A 265 8.64 3.41 6.83
N GLY A 266 8.98 4.70 6.98
CA GLY A 266 10.01 5.35 6.18
C GLY A 266 11.42 4.91 6.57
N GLY A 267 12.36 4.98 5.62
CA GLY A 267 13.78 4.71 5.89
C GLY A 267 14.42 5.80 6.74
N PRO A 268 15.55 5.52 7.41
CA PRO A 268 16.19 6.41 8.36
C PRO A 268 16.64 7.73 7.72
N LYS A 269 16.84 7.78 6.42
CA LYS A 269 17.14 9.02 5.68
C LYS A 269 16.13 10.14 5.92
N TYR A 270 14.86 9.81 6.11
CA TYR A 270 13.79 10.79 6.22
C TYR A 270 13.43 11.13 7.66
N GLY A 271 13.88 10.33 8.63
CA GLY A 271 13.58 10.53 10.06
C GLY A 271 12.07 10.65 10.30
N THR A 272 11.70 11.28 11.40
CA THR A 272 10.28 11.56 11.68
C THR A 272 9.79 12.69 10.79
N SER A 273 9.15 12.33 9.66
CA SER A 273 8.56 13.28 8.70
C SER A 273 7.07 13.50 8.99
N ASN A 274 6.54 14.67 8.60
CA ASN A 274 5.13 15.00 8.78
C ASN A 274 4.58 15.62 7.50
N HIS A 275 3.44 15.12 7.02
CA HIS A 275 2.85 15.55 5.74
C HIS A 275 2.10 16.89 5.84
N PHE A 276 1.90 17.42 7.05
CA PHE A 276 1.23 18.70 7.30
C PHE A 276 2.19 19.77 7.83
N VAL A 277 3.23 19.36 8.54
CA VAL A 277 4.19 20.27 9.19
C VAL A 277 5.59 20.06 8.59
N PRO A 278 5.93 20.75 7.47
CA PRO A 278 7.19 20.54 6.74
C PRO A 278 8.36 21.34 7.35
N VAL A 279 8.36 21.53 8.65
CA VAL A 279 9.37 22.32 9.41
C VAL A 279 9.69 21.63 10.74
N LYS A 280 10.79 22.07 11.40
CA LYS A 280 11.15 21.55 12.74
C LYS A 280 9.95 21.64 13.71
N PRO A 281 9.75 20.66 14.60
CA PRO A 281 10.71 19.59 14.99
C PRO A 281 10.77 18.39 14.02
N PHE A 282 9.92 18.31 13.00
CA PHE A 282 9.92 17.23 12.02
C PHE A 282 11.07 17.34 11.02
N SER A 283 11.43 16.21 10.41
CA SER A 283 12.41 16.17 9.34
C SER A 283 11.89 16.91 8.09
N THR A 284 12.75 17.72 7.51
CA THR A 284 12.45 18.49 6.28
C THR A 284 12.99 17.82 5.02
N THR A 285 13.59 16.64 5.13
CA THR A 285 14.28 15.95 4.02
C THR A 285 13.35 15.63 2.83
N LEU A 286 12.09 15.31 3.11
CA LEU A 286 11.08 15.10 2.05
C LEU A 286 10.64 16.40 1.37
N TRP A 287 10.83 17.56 2.03
CA TRP A 287 10.25 18.85 1.66
C TRP A 287 11.32 19.89 1.27
N PRO A 288 12.21 19.61 0.28
CA PRO A 288 13.24 20.58 -0.10
C PRO A 288 12.66 21.77 -0.89
N ASN A 289 13.35 22.91 -0.85
CA ASN A 289 13.10 24.08 -1.69
C ASN A 289 11.65 24.65 -1.62
N LYS A 290 10.87 24.45 -2.68
CA LYS A 290 9.50 24.98 -2.83
C LYS A 290 8.42 24.11 -2.13
N TRP A 291 8.80 22.91 -1.65
CA TRP A 291 7.83 21.94 -1.16
C TRP A 291 7.09 22.36 0.11
N PRO A 292 7.68 23.07 1.09
CA PRO A 292 6.90 23.54 2.24
C PRO A 292 5.68 24.38 1.83
N LYS A 293 5.81 25.26 0.84
CA LYS A 293 4.69 26.06 0.33
C LYS A 293 3.60 25.19 -0.32
N LYS A 294 3.98 24.08 -0.97
CA LYS A 294 3.01 23.13 -1.56
C LYS A 294 2.32 22.31 -0.47
N VAL A 295 3.05 21.90 0.57
CA VAL A 295 2.46 21.22 1.73
C VAL A 295 1.37 22.11 2.35
N TRP A 296 1.68 23.36 2.66
CA TRP A 296 0.68 24.28 3.22
C TRP A 296 -0.52 24.55 2.31
N ARG A 297 -0.34 24.48 0.99
CA ARG A 297 -1.51 24.51 0.07
C ARG A 297 -2.42 23.29 0.26
N SER A 298 -1.85 22.12 0.51
CA SER A 298 -2.64 20.92 0.84
C SER A 298 -3.38 21.11 2.17
N ASP A 299 -2.71 21.70 3.16
CA ASP A 299 -3.30 21.95 4.47
C ASP A 299 -4.49 22.91 4.41
N LEU A 300 -4.45 23.91 3.54
CA LEU A 300 -5.62 24.78 3.31
C LEU A 300 -6.84 23.98 2.84
N GLY A 301 -6.67 23.01 1.95
CA GLY A 301 -7.74 22.12 1.54
C GLY A 301 -8.25 21.24 2.68
N ILE A 302 -7.32 20.64 3.43
CA ILE A 302 -7.67 19.80 4.59
C ILE A 302 -8.42 20.61 5.65
N LEU A 303 -7.95 21.81 5.99
CA LEU A 303 -8.64 22.72 6.93
C LEU A 303 -10.02 23.11 6.42
N GLY A 304 -10.15 23.40 5.11
CA GLY A 304 -11.43 23.68 4.48
C GLY A 304 -12.40 22.51 4.58
N MET A 305 -11.92 21.26 4.32
CA MET A 305 -12.73 20.05 4.45
C MET A 305 -13.14 19.79 5.89
N LEU A 306 -12.22 19.93 6.85
CA LEU A 306 -12.52 19.78 8.29
C LEU A 306 -13.52 20.84 8.75
N GLY A 307 -13.38 22.09 8.28
CA GLY A 307 -14.33 23.16 8.54
C GLY A 307 -15.74 22.85 7.99
N MET A 308 -15.82 22.32 6.76
CA MET A 308 -17.07 21.88 6.15
C MET A 308 -17.73 20.73 6.95
N LEU A 309 -16.94 19.73 7.33
CA LEU A 309 -17.43 18.60 8.15
C LEU A 309 -17.91 19.07 9.53
N SER A 310 -17.18 20.02 10.15
CA SER A 310 -17.57 20.64 11.42
C SER A 310 -18.89 21.41 11.30
N LEU A 311 -19.03 22.19 10.24
CA LEU A 311 -20.27 22.91 9.95
C LEU A 311 -21.42 21.93 9.68
N LEU A 312 -21.19 20.86 8.93
CA LEU A 312 -22.18 19.82 8.71
C LEU A 312 -22.59 19.16 10.03
N ALA A 313 -21.63 18.91 10.92
CA ALA A 313 -21.91 18.33 12.24
C ALA A 313 -22.82 19.22 13.10
N THR A 314 -22.79 20.53 12.94
CA THR A 314 -23.76 21.44 13.63
C THR A 314 -25.18 21.33 13.06
N LYS A 315 -25.34 20.81 11.85
CA LYS A 315 -26.65 20.69 11.17
C LYS A 315 -27.30 19.33 11.35
N ILE A 316 -26.52 18.25 11.20
CA ILE A 316 -27.02 16.88 11.23
C ILE A 316 -26.54 16.08 12.44
N GLY A 317 -25.68 16.64 13.29
CA GLY A 317 -25.06 16.00 14.43
C GLY A 317 -23.73 15.32 14.11
N ALA A 318 -22.80 15.32 15.08
CA ALA A 318 -21.44 14.74 14.92
C ALA A 318 -21.50 13.24 14.67
N ALA A 319 -22.41 12.50 15.29
CA ALA A 319 -22.57 11.06 15.10
C ALA A 319 -22.99 10.71 13.67
N ALA A 320 -23.85 11.52 13.05
CA ALA A 320 -24.25 11.34 11.65
C ALA A 320 -23.06 11.59 10.69
N VAL A 321 -22.29 12.66 10.92
CA VAL A 321 -21.09 12.94 10.13
C VAL A 321 -20.06 11.83 10.29
N PHE A 322 -19.84 11.33 11.51
CA PHE A 322 -18.95 10.20 11.77
C PHE A 322 -19.40 8.96 10.98
N ALA A 323 -20.66 8.59 11.06
CA ALA A 323 -21.17 7.40 10.38
C ALA A 323 -21.15 7.53 8.86
N LEU A 324 -21.53 8.71 8.31
CA LEU A 324 -21.60 8.94 6.86
C LEU A 324 -20.24 9.15 6.22
N TYR A 325 -19.27 9.72 6.93
CA TYR A 325 -17.99 10.10 6.35
C TYR A 325 -16.80 9.36 6.98
N CYS A 326 -16.61 9.41 8.30
CA CYS A 326 -15.43 8.82 8.93
C CYS A 326 -15.43 7.29 8.84
N GLY A 327 -16.59 6.64 8.94
CA GLY A 327 -16.71 5.20 8.74
C GLY A 327 -16.16 4.75 7.37
N PRO A 328 -16.71 5.25 6.25
CA PRO A 328 -16.15 4.98 4.92
C PRO A 328 -14.68 5.33 4.77
N LEU A 329 -14.23 6.47 5.31
CA LEU A 329 -12.85 6.91 5.23
C LEU A 329 -11.87 5.93 5.88
N ILE A 330 -12.24 5.33 7.01
CA ILE A 330 -11.45 4.28 7.66
C ILE A 330 -11.24 3.10 6.70
N PHE A 331 -12.29 2.62 6.04
CA PHE A 331 -12.17 1.52 5.08
C PHE A 331 -11.40 1.92 3.82
N THR A 332 -11.50 3.17 3.34
CA THR A 332 -10.66 3.68 2.25
C THR A 332 -9.17 3.62 2.64
N ASN A 333 -8.83 4.07 3.85
CA ASN A 333 -7.46 4.01 4.37
C ASN A 333 -6.98 2.57 4.56
N MET A 334 -7.86 1.66 4.99
CA MET A 334 -7.55 0.23 5.09
C MET A 334 -7.19 -0.36 3.73
N TRP A 335 -7.97 -0.08 2.67
CA TRP A 335 -7.69 -0.52 1.31
C TRP A 335 -6.35 0.02 0.80
N LEU A 336 -6.09 1.30 1.05
CA LEU A 336 -4.83 1.92 0.67
C LEU A 336 -3.63 1.19 1.28
N VAL A 337 -3.64 0.99 2.60
CA VAL A 337 -2.54 0.31 3.29
C VAL A 337 -2.45 -1.16 2.89
N LEU A 338 -3.58 -1.85 2.75
CA LEU A 338 -3.62 -3.25 2.30
C LEU A 338 -2.94 -3.40 0.94
N TYR A 339 -3.30 -2.57 -0.04
CA TYR A 339 -2.69 -2.61 -1.37
C TYR A 339 -1.19 -2.35 -1.29
N THR A 340 -0.79 -1.23 -0.71
CA THR A 340 0.62 -0.84 -0.69
C THR A 340 1.48 -1.84 0.09
N TRP A 341 0.98 -2.35 1.22
CA TRP A 341 1.68 -3.37 1.99
C TRP A 341 1.92 -4.64 1.18
N LEU A 342 0.86 -5.19 0.55
CA LEU A 342 0.98 -6.40 -0.26
C LEU A 342 1.81 -6.21 -1.54
N GLN A 343 1.78 -5.03 -2.14
CA GLN A 343 2.51 -4.73 -3.38
C GLN A 343 4.02 -4.61 -3.17
N HIS A 344 4.46 -4.31 -1.94
CA HIS A 344 5.86 -4.07 -1.61
C HIS A 344 6.46 -5.11 -0.65
N THR A 345 5.64 -6.00 -0.09
CA THR A 345 6.08 -6.92 0.96
C THR A 345 5.60 -8.34 0.68
N ASP A 346 6.53 -9.26 0.69
CA ASP A 346 6.28 -10.70 0.84
C ASP A 346 7.56 -11.37 1.38
N VAL A 347 7.44 -12.60 1.88
CA VAL A 347 8.54 -13.38 2.47
C VAL A 347 9.73 -13.55 1.53
N ASP A 348 9.48 -13.52 0.21
CA ASP A 348 10.50 -13.67 -0.84
C ASP A 348 11.14 -12.34 -1.29
N VAL A 349 10.56 -11.19 -0.93
CA VAL A 349 11.01 -9.89 -1.44
C VAL A 349 12.12 -9.33 -0.58
N PRO A 350 13.35 -9.20 -1.11
CA PRO A 350 14.48 -8.62 -0.40
C PRO A 350 14.44 -7.09 -0.43
N HIS A 351 15.12 -6.46 0.53
CA HIS A 351 15.46 -5.05 0.45
C HIS A 351 16.92 -4.86 0.06
N LEU A 352 17.22 -3.77 -0.63
CA LEU A 352 18.47 -3.56 -1.34
C LEU A 352 19.32 -2.48 -0.66
N THR A 353 20.65 -2.71 -0.63
CA THR A 353 21.65 -1.69 -0.28
C THR A 353 21.88 -0.73 -1.44
N ASN A 354 22.70 0.32 -1.23
CA ASN A 354 23.08 1.26 -2.28
C ASN A 354 23.77 0.57 -3.49
N GLU A 355 24.57 -0.45 -3.23
CA GLU A 355 25.33 -1.18 -4.25
C GLU A 355 24.42 -2.03 -5.13
N GLU A 356 23.39 -2.60 -4.53
CA GLU A 356 22.46 -3.50 -5.18
C GLU A 356 21.26 -2.78 -5.82
N PHE A 357 20.98 -1.56 -5.38
CA PHE A 357 19.82 -0.80 -5.81
C PHE A 357 19.99 -0.22 -7.22
N THR A 358 18.97 -0.37 -8.03
CA THR A 358 18.68 0.50 -9.18
C THR A 358 17.17 0.77 -9.19
N TYR A 359 16.77 1.91 -9.77
CA TYR A 359 15.33 2.24 -9.91
C TYR A 359 14.53 1.09 -10.52
N MET A 360 15.00 0.52 -11.63
CA MET A 360 14.30 -0.56 -12.33
C MET A 360 14.26 -1.85 -11.50
N ARG A 361 15.33 -2.16 -10.75
CA ARG A 361 15.33 -3.34 -9.88
C ARG A 361 14.32 -3.19 -8.75
N GLY A 362 14.29 -2.02 -8.10
CA GLY A 362 13.27 -1.72 -7.08
C GLY A 362 11.86 -1.82 -7.63
N ALA A 363 11.61 -1.31 -8.85
CA ALA A 363 10.31 -1.41 -9.51
C ALA A 363 9.91 -2.86 -9.83
N PHE A 364 10.83 -3.70 -10.31
CA PHE A 364 10.56 -5.12 -10.57
C PHE A 364 10.46 -5.99 -9.31
N LEU A 365 10.85 -5.48 -8.14
CA LEU A 365 10.61 -6.14 -6.85
C LEU A 365 9.25 -5.79 -6.24
N THR A 366 8.39 -5.08 -6.97
CA THR A 366 6.96 -4.96 -6.62
C THR A 366 6.18 -6.15 -7.17
N ILE A 367 4.99 -6.40 -6.62
CA ILE A 367 4.23 -7.62 -6.88
C ILE A 367 2.83 -7.28 -7.39
N ASP A 368 2.44 -7.90 -8.49
CA ASP A 368 1.05 -7.92 -8.95
C ASP A 368 0.29 -9.11 -8.34
N ARG A 369 -0.96 -8.88 -7.91
CA ARG A 369 -1.83 -9.91 -7.33
C ARG A 369 -3.25 -9.84 -7.88
N PRO A 370 -4.01 -10.97 -7.91
CA PRO A 370 -5.41 -10.97 -8.29
C PRO A 370 -6.27 -10.47 -7.13
N TYR A 371 -7.03 -9.40 -7.35
CA TYR A 371 -8.05 -8.93 -6.40
C TYR A 371 -9.47 -9.23 -6.86
N GLY A 372 -9.62 -9.70 -8.08
CA GLY A 372 -10.90 -10.04 -8.69
C GLY A 372 -11.56 -8.87 -9.45
N PRO A 373 -12.54 -9.16 -10.31
CA PRO A 373 -13.06 -8.21 -11.28
C PRO A 373 -13.75 -7.00 -10.65
N VAL A 374 -14.39 -7.19 -9.50
CA VAL A 374 -15.10 -6.11 -8.78
C VAL A 374 -14.12 -5.07 -8.25
N PHE A 375 -13.08 -5.49 -7.53
CA PHE A 375 -12.08 -4.57 -6.99
C PHE A 375 -11.21 -3.98 -8.10
N ASP A 376 -10.85 -4.78 -9.12
CA ASP A 376 -10.15 -4.27 -10.30
C ASP A 376 -10.93 -3.16 -11.01
N TRP A 377 -12.25 -3.26 -11.07
CA TRP A 377 -13.09 -2.24 -11.67
C TRP A 377 -13.26 -1.01 -10.77
N LEU A 378 -13.59 -1.20 -9.50
CA LEU A 378 -13.79 -0.11 -8.53
C LEU A 378 -12.50 0.69 -8.26
N HIS A 379 -11.37 0.00 -8.19
CA HIS A 379 -10.07 0.57 -7.82
C HIS A 379 -9.14 0.77 -9.02
N HIS A 380 -9.71 0.82 -10.24
CA HIS A 380 -8.98 1.12 -11.47
C HIS A 380 -7.73 0.26 -11.67
N ARG A 381 -7.77 -1.03 -11.23
CA ARG A 381 -6.71 -2.04 -11.35
C ARG A 381 -5.41 -1.75 -10.60
N ILE A 382 -5.39 -0.81 -9.68
CA ILE A 382 -4.17 -0.45 -8.93
C ILE A 382 -3.52 -1.65 -8.25
N GLY A 383 -4.31 -2.64 -7.81
CA GLY A 383 -3.82 -3.85 -7.15
C GLY A 383 -3.16 -4.85 -8.09
N SER A 384 -3.66 -4.98 -9.32
CA SER A 384 -3.28 -6.04 -10.27
C SER A 384 -2.31 -5.59 -11.38
N THR A 385 -1.85 -4.32 -11.34
CA THR A 385 -0.95 -3.73 -12.36
C THR A 385 0.14 -2.86 -11.77
N HIS A 386 0.57 -3.18 -10.55
CA HIS A 386 1.46 -2.35 -9.76
C HIS A 386 2.91 -2.37 -10.25
N VAL A 387 3.37 -3.50 -10.77
CA VAL A 387 4.71 -3.62 -11.39
C VAL A 387 4.82 -2.64 -12.58
N CYS A 388 3.84 -2.64 -13.47
CA CYS A 388 3.77 -1.68 -14.57
C CYS A 388 3.77 -0.24 -14.06
N HIS A 389 2.97 0.04 -13.02
CA HIS A 389 2.85 1.34 -12.39
C HIS A 389 4.19 1.84 -11.80
N HIS A 390 4.97 0.98 -11.15
CA HIS A 390 6.31 1.34 -10.64
C HIS A 390 7.36 1.54 -11.74
N ILE A 391 7.25 0.80 -12.84
CA ILE A 391 8.17 0.96 -13.98
C ILE A 391 7.89 2.27 -14.71
N ASP A 392 6.62 2.57 -14.99
CA ASP A 392 6.21 3.82 -15.66
C ASP A 392 4.84 4.30 -15.16
N CYS A 393 4.85 5.04 -14.06
CA CYS A 393 3.66 5.58 -13.41
C CYS A 393 2.88 6.61 -14.26
N THR A 394 3.36 6.95 -15.47
CA THR A 394 2.66 7.84 -16.39
C THR A 394 1.72 7.12 -17.34
N ILE A 395 1.68 5.78 -17.31
CA ILE A 395 0.71 4.96 -18.05
C ILE A 395 -0.64 5.06 -17.35
N PRO A 396 -1.70 5.54 -18.04
CA PRO A 396 -3.03 5.64 -17.43
C PRO A 396 -3.58 4.26 -17.02
N HIS A 397 -4.30 4.20 -15.91
CA HIS A 397 -4.87 2.95 -15.36
C HIS A 397 -5.69 2.15 -16.40
N TYR A 398 -6.38 2.81 -17.30
CA TYR A 398 -7.18 2.15 -18.35
C TYR A 398 -6.34 1.48 -19.47
N HIS A 399 -5.03 1.68 -19.45
CA HIS A 399 -4.04 0.99 -20.28
C HIS A 399 -3.12 0.07 -19.45
N ALA A 400 -3.16 0.17 -18.12
CA ALA A 400 -2.23 -0.53 -17.24
C ALA A 400 -2.28 -2.06 -17.41
N ARG A 401 -3.47 -2.64 -17.63
CA ARG A 401 -3.60 -4.11 -17.83
C ARG A 401 -2.86 -4.58 -19.08
N GLU A 402 -3.05 -3.89 -20.21
CA GLU A 402 -2.41 -4.25 -21.48
C GLU A 402 -0.89 -4.05 -21.39
N ALA A 403 -0.45 -2.96 -20.76
CA ALA A 403 0.96 -2.70 -20.52
C ALA A 403 1.59 -3.75 -19.57
N THR A 404 0.88 -4.16 -18.51
CA THR A 404 1.31 -5.23 -17.59
C THR A 404 1.44 -6.56 -18.32
N GLN A 405 0.50 -6.90 -19.21
CA GLN A 405 0.57 -8.12 -20.00
C GLN A 405 1.82 -8.11 -20.90
N ALA A 406 2.09 -7.00 -21.59
CA ALA A 406 3.29 -6.86 -22.41
C ALA A 406 4.58 -7.00 -21.59
N ILE A 407 4.62 -6.46 -20.35
CA ILE A 407 5.76 -6.62 -19.43
C ILE A 407 5.93 -8.09 -19.06
N ALA A 408 4.85 -8.76 -18.66
CA ALA A 408 4.89 -10.16 -18.22
C ALA A 408 5.35 -11.11 -19.33
N GLU A 409 4.91 -10.87 -20.57
CA GLU A 409 5.28 -11.68 -21.75
C GLU A 409 6.72 -11.46 -22.18
N ASN A 410 7.23 -10.21 -22.15
CA ASN A 410 8.56 -9.89 -22.62
C ASN A 410 9.66 -10.02 -21.56
N PHE A 411 9.31 -9.93 -20.28
CA PHE A 411 10.27 -9.97 -19.17
C PHE A 411 9.85 -10.99 -18.08
N PRO A 412 9.49 -12.24 -18.45
CA PRO A 412 8.95 -13.23 -17.51
C PRO A 412 9.93 -13.60 -16.39
N LYS A 413 11.25 -13.44 -16.62
CA LYS A 413 12.29 -13.76 -15.63
C LYS A 413 12.23 -12.85 -14.40
N VAL A 414 11.88 -11.58 -14.59
CA VAL A 414 11.92 -10.56 -13.52
C VAL A 414 10.53 -10.05 -13.09
N TYR A 415 9.49 -10.27 -13.89
CA TYR A 415 8.13 -9.90 -13.55
C TYR A 415 7.59 -10.78 -12.42
N LEU A 416 7.09 -10.16 -11.35
CA LEU A 416 6.57 -10.85 -10.17
C LEU A 416 5.04 -10.82 -10.15
N TYR A 417 4.46 -12.00 -10.15
CA TYR A 417 3.01 -12.19 -9.99
C TYR A 417 2.75 -13.27 -8.95
N ASP A 418 2.06 -12.93 -7.88
CA ASP A 418 1.63 -13.86 -6.84
C ASP A 418 0.15 -14.20 -7.01
N SER A 419 -0.14 -15.43 -7.40
CA SER A 419 -1.52 -15.92 -7.62
C SER A 419 -2.29 -16.23 -6.34
N THR A 420 -1.64 -16.16 -5.18
CA THR A 420 -2.28 -16.40 -3.87
C THR A 420 -3.44 -15.40 -3.67
N PRO A 421 -4.62 -15.83 -3.20
CA PRO A 421 -5.69 -14.93 -2.84
C PRO A 421 -5.20 -13.84 -1.88
N TRP A 422 -5.51 -12.58 -2.16
CA TRP A 422 -4.97 -11.43 -1.44
C TRP A 422 -5.12 -11.51 0.09
N PHE A 423 -6.22 -12.06 0.61
CA PHE A 423 -6.44 -12.21 2.05
C PHE A 423 -5.52 -13.27 2.69
N GLN A 424 -5.15 -14.32 1.94
CA GLN A 424 -4.16 -15.31 2.39
C GLN A 424 -2.74 -14.72 2.33
N ALA A 425 -2.44 -13.96 1.27
CA ALA A 425 -1.18 -13.23 1.16
C ALA A 425 -1.04 -12.21 2.31
N LEU A 426 -2.12 -11.46 2.62
CA LEU A 426 -2.14 -10.51 3.73
C LEU A 426 -1.84 -11.18 5.08
N TRP A 427 -2.47 -12.33 5.33
CA TRP A 427 -2.21 -13.12 6.54
C TRP A 427 -0.76 -13.62 6.60
N ARG A 428 -0.25 -14.16 5.49
CA ARG A 428 1.14 -14.60 5.37
C ARG A 428 2.11 -13.45 5.69
N VAL A 429 1.94 -12.30 5.06
CA VAL A 429 2.78 -11.11 5.26
C VAL A 429 2.72 -10.64 6.71
N ALA A 430 1.53 -10.50 7.28
CA ALA A 430 1.35 -10.07 8.67
C ALA A 430 2.02 -10.99 9.70
N CYS A 431 2.05 -12.29 9.42
CA CYS A 431 2.64 -13.27 10.34
C CYS A 431 4.15 -13.50 10.16
N ASN A 432 4.71 -13.17 8.98
CA ASN A 432 6.10 -13.57 8.66
C ASN A 432 7.02 -12.40 8.33
N CYS A 433 6.50 -11.26 7.84
CA CYS A 433 7.32 -10.12 7.44
C CYS A 433 7.48 -9.14 8.61
N ILE A 434 8.22 -9.54 9.65
CA ILE A 434 8.36 -8.80 10.91
C ILE A 434 9.62 -7.93 10.91
N ALA A 435 10.79 -8.54 10.68
CA ALA A 435 12.08 -7.87 10.63
C ALA A 435 12.98 -8.51 9.59
N VAL A 436 13.94 -7.75 9.08
CA VAL A 436 14.92 -8.24 8.11
C VAL A 436 16.31 -8.31 8.70
N LYS A 437 17.17 -9.11 8.08
CA LYS A 437 18.60 -9.20 8.41
C LYS A 437 19.43 -9.12 7.13
N LEU A 438 20.57 -8.46 7.21
CA LEU A 438 21.56 -8.44 6.14
C LEU A 438 22.07 -9.86 5.87
N ARG A 439 22.04 -10.27 4.61
CA ARG A 439 22.68 -11.49 4.10
C ARG A 439 24.04 -11.10 3.48
N PRO A 440 25.15 -11.43 4.15
CA PRO A 440 26.49 -10.98 3.71
C PRO A 440 26.91 -11.50 2.36
N SER A 441 26.38 -12.65 1.94
CA SER A 441 26.76 -13.31 0.67
C SER A 441 26.43 -12.51 -0.58
N ASP A 442 25.39 -11.67 -0.54
CA ASP A 442 24.89 -10.91 -1.69
C ASP A 442 24.44 -9.48 -1.36
N GLY A 443 24.63 -8.99 -0.13
CA GLY A 443 24.31 -7.63 0.28
C GLY A 443 22.82 -7.30 0.31
N ARG A 444 21.92 -8.30 0.39
CA ARG A 444 20.46 -8.12 0.46
C ARG A 444 19.96 -8.30 1.87
N TYR A 445 18.89 -7.61 2.21
CA TYR A 445 18.16 -7.80 3.47
C TYR A 445 16.98 -8.73 3.22
N THR A 446 16.90 -9.80 3.99
CA THR A 446 15.86 -10.82 3.88
C THR A 446 15.09 -10.96 5.18
N TRP A 447 13.83 -11.35 5.10
CA TRP A 447 12.98 -11.55 6.27
C TRP A 447 13.54 -12.66 7.17
N VAL A 448 13.49 -12.41 8.48
CA VAL A 448 13.90 -13.38 9.49
C VAL A 448 12.70 -14.26 9.82
N PRO A 449 12.85 -15.60 9.71
CA PRO A 449 11.79 -16.51 10.11
C PRO A 449 11.38 -16.31 11.58
N VAL A 450 10.08 -16.28 11.85
CA VAL A 450 9.53 -16.26 13.20
C VAL A 450 9.38 -17.71 13.65
N SER A 451 10.32 -18.15 14.48
CA SER A 451 10.34 -19.50 15.05
C SER A 451 9.42 -19.62 16.27
#